data_6c534ef99416b6594f0f4b339812a3af
#
_entry.id   6c534ef99416b6594f0f4b339812a3af
#
_cell.length_a   1.000
_cell.length_b   1.000
_cell.length_c   1.000
_cell.angle_alpha   90.00
_cell.angle_beta   90.00
_cell.angle_gamma   90.00
#
_symmetry.space_group_name_H-M   'P 1'
#
loop_
_entity.id
_entity.type
_entity.pdbx_description
1 polymer ?
#
loop_
_entity_poly.entity_id
_entity_poly.type
_entity_poly.pdbx_seq_one_letter_code
_entity_poly.pdbx_strand_id
1 'polypeptide(L)'
;MRGVALSLLLALPGLARGADRLDLQGLFDLRAVHADGVSSFLYGGTGRLRFDPAHEGLRVGRLMLAARYRLGDTWTFNAVGGSYADPDAHPLDLTEMWLEARPFPQGPVRFKWRIGAFQLPASLENRSVGWTTPYSISSSAINTWLGEEIRIIGTEFEARWLGASRGYAGDLAFTGGVYGWNDPAGDLISIRGWSMNDRQSTLFGGLGRPRESYYREFDGRPGYYAGLTWRHHEMLEFRILRYDNRADPGATSTYDQAWRTQFTSAGVRVEPDDHWTLISQAMQGRTIIGPLDEPDEQYAEYFRSWFVLLSRQWGPLRATLRHDHFSTHQARSEYGGPPTNDDGHGLTLALSYEFGPHWQAVGEWQQVHSSFPPRALMALPIGISETQFQFSARYRFKLQR
;
A
#
# COMPACT_ATOMS: atom_id res chain seq x y z
N MET A 1 -27.59 8.30 7.97
CA MET A 1 -26.77 9.52 8.03
C MET A 1 -25.99 9.69 6.71
N ARG A 2 -26.75 9.98 5.63
CA ARG A 2 -26.22 10.05 4.25
C ARG A 2 -26.13 11.56 3.89
N GLY A 3 -24.97 12.19 4.04
CA GLY A 3 -24.82 13.56 3.57
C GLY A 3 -23.80 14.45 4.29
N VAL A 4 -23.05 13.95 5.26
CA VAL A 4 -22.20 14.81 6.12
C VAL A 4 -20.77 14.97 5.60
N ALA A 5 -20.23 14.04 4.82
CA ALA A 5 -18.81 14.05 4.41
C ALA A 5 -18.50 15.07 3.28
N LEU A 6 -19.43 15.38 2.40
CA LEU A 6 -19.19 16.34 1.31
C LEU A 6 -19.45 17.78 1.75
N SER A 7 -20.25 17.99 2.79
CA SER A 7 -20.61 19.32 3.33
C SER A 7 -19.51 19.92 4.22
N LEU A 8 -18.60 19.13 4.78
CA LEU A 8 -17.52 19.65 5.63
C LEU A 8 -16.39 20.33 4.84
N LEU A 9 -16.24 20.04 3.56
CA LEU A 9 -15.26 20.73 2.69
C LEU A 9 -15.74 22.11 2.20
N LEU A 10 -17.05 22.39 2.30
CA LEU A 10 -17.67 23.65 1.84
C LEU A 10 -17.99 24.64 2.97
N ALA A 11 -17.83 24.28 4.23
CA ALA A 11 -18.29 25.06 5.38
C ALA A 11 -17.20 25.77 6.20
N LEU A 12 -16.01 26.02 5.61
CA LEU A 12 -15.00 26.87 6.26
C LEU A 12 -15.13 28.31 5.75
N PRO A 13 -15.73 29.26 6.52
CA PRO A 13 -15.90 30.66 6.11
C PRO A 13 -14.59 31.43 5.91
N GLY A 14 -13.44 30.83 6.13
CA GLY A 14 -12.11 31.39 5.95
C GLY A 14 -11.43 31.11 4.59
N LEU A 15 -12.06 30.31 3.70
CA LEU A 15 -11.46 29.88 2.44
C LEU A 15 -11.22 31.01 1.42
N ALA A 16 -11.93 32.13 1.52
CA ALA A 16 -11.76 33.24 0.59
C ALA A 16 -10.46 34.04 0.77
N ARG A 17 -9.75 33.92 1.92
CA ARG A 17 -8.43 34.54 2.20
C ARG A 17 -7.26 33.54 2.20
N GLY A 18 -7.52 32.26 1.94
CA GLY A 18 -6.53 31.16 2.04
C GLY A 18 -6.31 30.41 0.73
N ALA A 19 -6.68 30.97 -0.41
CA ALA A 19 -6.59 30.30 -1.71
C ALA A 19 -5.17 29.82 -2.03
N ASP A 20 -4.12 30.58 -1.64
CA ASP A 20 -2.71 30.22 -1.85
C ASP A 20 -2.19 29.09 -0.93
N ARG A 21 -3.07 28.46 -0.13
CA ARG A 21 -2.70 27.47 0.88
C ARG A 21 -3.25 26.08 0.61
N LEU A 22 -4.08 25.91 -0.42
CA LEU A 22 -4.73 24.66 -0.75
C LEU A 22 -4.15 24.06 -2.03
N ASP A 23 -3.54 22.88 -1.91
CA ASP A 23 -3.14 22.04 -3.03
C ASP A 23 -4.14 20.89 -3.14
N LEU A 24 -4.80 20.76 -4.29
CA LEU A 24 -5.68 19.64 -4.61
C LEU A 24 -5.10 18.84 -5.77
N GLN A 25 -5.07 17.52 -5.63
CA GLN A 25 -4.65 16.61 -6.68
C GLN A 25 -5.69 15.50 -6.82
N GLY A 26 -5.98 15.10 -8.05
CA GLY A 26 -6.90 14.01 -8.29
C GLY A 26 -6.45 13.09 -9.40
N LEU A 27 -6.90 11.87 -9.31
CA LEU A 27 -6.75 10.81 -10.31
C LEU A 27 -8.11 10.13 -10.50
N PHE A 28 -8.62 10.16 -11.71
CA PHE A 28 -9.75 9.33 -12.16
C PHE A 28 -9.25 8.32 -13.18
N ASP A 29 -9.64 7.06 -13.05
CA ASP A 29 -9.13 5.94 -13.81
C ASP A 29 -10.29 5.08 -14.31
N LEU A 30 -10.49 5.08 -15.63
CA LEU A 30 -11.45 4.23 -16.35
C LEU A 30 -10.68 3.15 -17.10
N ARG A 31 -11.12 1.89 -17.01
CA ARG A 31 -10.41 0.73 -17.57
C ARG A 31 -11.28 -0.15 -18.43
N ALA A 32 -10.69 -0.63 -19.51
CA ALA A 32 -11.11 -1.87 -20.16
C ALA A 32 -10.24 -3.01 -19.62
N VAL A 33 -10.86 -4.07 -19.13
CA VAL A 33 -10.20 -5.21 -18.48
C VAL A 33 -10.57 -6.49 -19.20
N HIS A 34 -9.58 -7.34 -19.44
CA HIS A 34 -9.74 -8.73 -19.81
C HIS A 34 -8.90 -9.59 -18.88
N ALA A 35 -9.49 -10.64 -18.32
CA ALA A 35 -8.86 -11.50 -17.33
C ALA A 35 -9.12 -12.97 -17.65
N ASP A 36 -8.11 -13.80 -17.41
CA ASP A 36 -8.18 -15.26 -17.49
C ASP A 36 -7.62 -15.85 -16.18
N GLY A 37 -8.32 -16.82 -15.62
CA GLY A 37 -7.94 -17.45 -14.34
C GLY A 37 -9.15 -17.86 -13.51
N VAL A 38 -8.91 -17.98 -12.20
CA VAL A 38 -9.96 -18.33 -11.22
C VAL A 38 -10.58 -17.07 -10.63
N SER A 39 -11.71 -17.24 -9.93
CA SER A 39 -12.38 -16.12 -9.26
C SER A 39 -11.43 -15.34 -8.36
N SER A 40 -11.48 -14.03 -8.47
CA SER A 40 -10.63 -13.10 -7.72
C SER A 40 -10.92 -13.16 -6.21
N PHE A 41 -9.89 -12.91 -5.41
CA PHE A 41 -10.01 -12.81 -3.95
C PHE A 41 -11.04 -11.76 -3.50
N LEU A 42 -11.28 -10.71 -4.28
CA LEU A 42 -12.29 -9.69 -3.98
C LEU A 42 -13.72 -10.22 -3.99
N TYR A 43 -13.95 -11.29 -4.70
CA TYR A 43 -15.26 -11.95 -4.84
C TYR A 43 -15.31 -13.31 -4.13
N GLY A 44 -14.40 -13.51 -3.14
CA GLY A 44 -14.37 -14.73 -2.33
C GLY A 44 -13.66 -15.91 -2.99
N GLY A 45 -12.96 -15.69 -4.11
CA GLY A 45 -12.14 -16.69 -4.78
C GLY A 45 -10.70 -16.76 -4.24
N THR A 46 -9.86 -17.48 -4.95
CA THR A 46 -8.44 -17.71 -4.62
C THR A 46 -7.48 -17.13 -5.65
N GLY A 47 -8.01 -16.33 -6.60
CA GLY A 47 -7.22 -15.60 -7.59
C GLY A 47 -6.33 -14.55 -6.94
N ARG A 48 -5.18 -14.28 -7.58
CA ARG A 48 -4.15 -13.33 -7.09
C ARG A 48 -4.29 -11.94 -7.71
N LEU A 49 -5.09 -11.84 -8.77
CA LEU A 49 -5.34 -10.60 -9.51
C LEU A 49 -6.65 -9.95 -9.06
N ARG A 50 -6.81 -8.66 -9.36
CA ARG A 50 -7.97 -7.87 -8.96
C ARG A 50 -9.25 -8.31 -9.67
N PHE A 51 -9.14 -8.63 -10.96
CA PHE A 51 -10.26 -8.99 -11.80
C PHE A 51 -10.16 -10.45 -12.23
N ASP A 52 -11.30 -11.02 -12.57
CA ASP A 52 -11.47 -12.38 -13.06
C ASP A 52 -12.41 -12.41 -14.27
N PRO A 53 -12.61 -13.55 -14.99
CA PRO A 53 -13.46 -13.62 -16.17
C PRO A 53 -14.91 -13.20 -15.94
N ALA A 54 -15.42 -13.26 -14.71
CA ALA A 54 -16.78 -12.82 -14.39
C ALA A 54 -16.86 -11.28 -14.18
N HIS A 55 -15.73 -10.62 -13.96
CA HIS A 55 -15.64 -9.22 -13.60
C HIS A 55 -14.74 -8.42 -14.56
N GLU A 56 -14.70 -8.81 -15.82
CA GLU A 56 -14.01 -8.10 -16.92
C GLU A 56 -14.87 -7.02 -17.59
N GLY A 57 -14.37 -6.41 -18.68
CA GLY A 57 -15.03 -5.37 -19.45
C GLY A 57 -14.72 -3.96 -19.00
N LEU A 58 -15.64 -3.01 -19.20
CA LEU A 58 -15.42 -1.61 -18.83
C LEU A 58 -15.67 -1.41 -17.33
N ARG A 59 -14.66 -0.89 -16.62
CA ARG A 59 -14.67 -0.70 -15.18
C ARG A 59 -14.16 0.69 -14.79
N VAL A 60 -14.72 1.25 -13.73
CA VAL A 60 -14.05 2.34 -13.01
C VAL A 60 -12.95 1.69 -12.18
N GLY A 61 -11.70 2.01 -12.49
CA GLY A 61 -10.55 1.46 -11.78
C GLY A 61 -10.44 2.03 -10.37
N ARG A 62 -10.35 3.35 -10.28
CA ARG A 62 -10.31 4.10 -9.02
C ARG A 62 -10.54 5.59 -9.24
N LEU A 63 -11.01 6.24 -8.18
CA LEU A 63 -10.99 7.68 -8.00
C LEU A 63 -10.15 7.98 -6.77
N MET A 64 -9.16 8.87 -6.88
CA MET A 64 -8.34 9.35 -5.75
C MET A 64 -8.37 10.86 -5.73
N LEU A 65 -8.55 11.43 -4.53
CA LEU A 65 -8.50 12.86 -4.30
C LEU A 65 -7.61 13.13 -3.09
N ALA A 66 -6.53 13.89 -3.29
CA ALA A 66 -5.63 14.32 -2.25
C ALA A 66 -5.73 15.84 -2.04
N ALA A 67 -5.92 16.24 -0.81
CA ALA A 67 -5.97 17.64 -0.38
C ALA A 67 -4.83 17.88 0.61
N ARG A 68 -4.07 18.96 0.39
CA ARG A 68 -3.07 19.48 1.32
C ARG A 68 -3.39 20.93 1.61
N TYR A 69 -3.57 21.25 2.89
CA TYR A 69 -3.83 22.61 3.35
C TYR A 69 -2.69 23.10 4.25
N ARG A 70 -2.03 24.21 3.87
CA ARG A 70 -0.94 24.81 4.66
C ARG A 70 -1.50 25.67 5.79
N LEU A 71 -1.13 25.33 7.02
CA LEU A 71 -1.47 26.03 8.26
C LEU A 71 -0.28 26.87 8.73
N GLY A 72 0.11 27.90 7.95
CA GLY A 72 1.35 28.66 8.13
C GLY A 72 2.56 27.96 7.50
N ASP A 73 3.76 28.29 7.99
CA ASP A 73 5.03 27.90 7.36
C ASP A 73 5.51 26.51 7.82
N THR A 74 4.98 26.01 8.93
CA THR A 74 5.46 24.77 9.56
C THR A 74 4.46 23.63 9.42
N TRP A 75 3.16 23.90 9.49
CA TRP A 75 2.14 22.89 9.58
C TRP A 75 1.37 22.69 8.28
N THR A 76 1.04 21.44 7.97
CA THR A 76 0.14 21.09 6.88
C THR A 76 -0.87 20.04 7.33
N PHE A 77 -2.13 20.24 6.96
CA PHE A 77 -3.15 19.20 7.04
C PHE A 77 -3.24 18.49 5.70
N ASN A 78 -3.28 17.15 5.72
CA ASN A 78 -3.34 16.32 4.54
C ASN A 78 -4.50 15.34 4.67
N ALA A 79 -5.25 15.14 3.60
CA ALA A 79 -6.31 14.14 3.51
C ALA A 79 -6.29 13.50 2.12
N VAL A 80 -6.47 12.18 2.06
CA VAL A 80 -6.61 11.42 0.82
C VAL A 80 -7.88 10.60 0.90
N GLY A 81 -8.80 10.84 -0.04
CA GLY A 81 -9.99 10.02 -0.24
C GLY A 81 -9.84 9.13 -1.46
N GLY A 82 -10.47 7.99 -1.41
CA GLY A 82 -10.48 7.03 -2.50
C GLY A 82 -11.85 6.40 -2.71
N SER A 83 -12.10 5.99 -3.94
CA SER A 83 -13.24 5.16 -4.32
C SER A 83 -12.78 4.13 -5.32
N TYR A 84 -13.24 2.91 -5.13
CA TYR A 84 -13.07 1.79 -6.02
C TYR A 84 -14.46 1.23 -6.35
N ALA A 85 -14.70 0.89 -7.60
CA ALA A 85 -15.98 0.30 -8.02
C ALA A 85 -16.02 -1.22 -7.80
N ASP A 86 -15.46 -1.69 -6.70
CA ASP A 86 -15.50 -3.08 -6.27
C ASP A 86 -16.49 -3.25 -5.12
N PRO A 87 -16.87 -4.49 -4.75
CA PRO A 87 -17.68 -4.74 -3.57
C PRO A 87 -17.04 -4.15 -2.32
N ASP A 88 -17.66 -3.13 -1.76
CA ASP A 88 -17.23 -2.46 -0.54
C ASP A 88 -18.45 -1.84 0.15
N ALA A 89 -18.45 -1.84 1.48
CA ALA A 89 -19.50 -1.22 2.27
C ALA A 89 -19.44 0.34 2.20
N HIS A 90 -18.26 0.89 1.90
CA HIS A 90 -17.99 2.32 1.84
C HIS A 90 -17.33 2.69 0.50
N PRO A 91 -18.14 2.92 -0.55
CA PRO A 91 -17.61 3.16 -1.90
C PRO A 91 -16.81 4.46 -2.04
N LEU A 92 -16.97 5.42 -1.13
CA LEU A 92 -16.16 6.65 -1.03
C LEU A 92 -15.73 6.82 0.42
N ASP A 93 -14.43 6.73 0.67
CA ASP A 93 -13.86 6.76 2.01
C ASP A 93 -12.46 7.36 2.03
N LEU A 94 -11.96 7.68 3.21
CA LEU A 94 -10.61 8.15 3.42
C LEU A 94 -9.62 6.96 3.36
N THR A 95 -8.53 7.17 2.65
CA THR A 95 -7.37 6.28 2.71
C THR A 95 -6.31 6.81 3.68
N GLU A 96 -6.17 8.13 3.80
CA GLU A 96 -5.22 8.77 4.71
C GLU A 96 -5.76 10.11 5.21
N MET A 97 -5.40 10.47 6.45
CA MET A 97 -5.66 11.80 7.01
C MET A 97 -4.67 12.09 8.14
N TRP A 98 -3.82 13.13 7.99
CA TRP A 98 -2.82 13.47 9.00
C TRP A 98 -2.48 14.95 9.05
N LEU A 99 -2.01 15.38 10.21
CA LEU A 99 -1.35 16.66 10.41
C LEU A 99 0.16 16.46 10.38
N GLU A 100 0.89 17.27 9.63
CA GLU A 100 2.34 17.22 9.51
C GLU A 100 2.96 18.56 9.95
N ALA A 101 4.00 18.48 10.78
CA ALA A 101 4.87 19.58 11.11
C ALA A 101 6.24 19.39 10.44
N ARG A 102 6.71 20.41 9.72
CA ARG A 102 8.03 20.44 9.09
C ARG A 102 8.67 21.80 9.31
N PRO A 103 9.26 22.04 10.50
CA PRO A 103 9.94 23.29 10.79
C PRO A 103 11.13 23.51 9.84
N PHE A 104 11.43 24.77 9.55
CA PHE A 104 12.60 25.12 8.76
C PHE A 104 13.88 24.71 9.52
N PRO A 105 14.84 24.01 8.88
CA PRO A 105 16.03 23.54 9.56
C PRO A 105 16.95 24.72 9.93
N GLN A 106 17.30 24.81 11.21
CA GLN A 106 18.27 25.81 11.73
C GLN A 106 19.70 25.25 11.83
N GLY A 107 19.91 23.99 11.40
CA GLY A 107 21.19 23.29 11.51
C GLY A 107 21.30 22.16 10.48
N PRO A 108 22.19 21.17 10.74
CA PRO A 108 22.43 20.08 9.81
C PRO A 108 21.29 19.05 9.76
N VAL A 109 20.32 19.14 10.67
CA VAL A 109 19.24 18.15 10.78
C VAL A 109 17.91 18.84 10.51
N ARG A 110 17.11 18.23 9.64
CA ARG A 110 15.72 18.58 9.39
C ARG A 110 14.81 17.59 10.09
N PHE A 111 13.85 18.10 10.82
CA PHE A 111 12.84 17.32 11.51
C PHE A 111 11.53 17.34 10.74
N LYS A 112 10.80 16.24 10.82
CA LYS A 112 9.42 16.10 10.38
C LYS A 112 8.66 15.30 11.43
N TRP A 113 7.49 15.73 11.76
CA TRP A 113 6.57 15.02 12.63
C TRP A 113 5.20 14.95 11.98
N ARG A 114 4.52 13.82 12.07
CA ARG A 114 3.13 13.67 11.62
C ARG A 114 2.32 12.84 12.59
N ILE A 115 1.03 13.14 12.67
CA ILE A 115 0.05 12.43 13.51
C ILE A 115 -1.25 12.25 12.73
N GLY A 116 -1.83 11.07 12.79
CA GLY A 116 -3.07 10.69 12.11
C GLY A 116 -2.98 9.32 11.46
N ALA A 117 -3.74 9.13 10.37
CA ALA A 117 -3.76 7.91 9.57
C ALA A 117 -2.96 8.12 8.28
N PHE A 118 -1.94 7.30 8.03
CA PHE A 118 -1.06 7.42 6.87
C PHE A 118 -0.42 6.08 6.51
N GLN A 119 0.04 5.96 5.26
CA GLN A 119 0.75 4.77 4.79
C GLN A 119 2.11 4.62 5.46
N LEU A 120 2.47 3.36 5.79
CA LEU A 120 3.81 3.02 6.29
C LEU A 120 4.87 3.47 5.27
N PRO A 121 5.95 4.17 5.71
CA PRO A 121 6.98 4.68 4.80
C PRO A 121 7.95 3.58 4.31
N ALA A 122 7.43 2.42 3.93
CA ALA A 122 8.23 1.28 3.45
C ALA A 122 8.35 1.23 1.92
N SER A 123 7.35 1.72 1.17
CA SER A 123 7.34 1.62 -0.28
C SER A 123 8.37 2.53 -0.96
N LEU A 124 9.11 1.98 -1.93
CA LEU A 124 9.93 2.71 -2.89
C LEU A 124 9.21 2.92 -4.23
N GLU A 125 8.16 2.14 -4.48
CA GLU A 125 7.37 2.11 -5.71
C GLU A 125 6.22 3.13 -5.69
N ASN A 126 5.42 3.19 -4.61
CA ASN A 126 4.19 3.97 -4.55
C ASN A 126 4.47 5.42 -4.12
N ARG A 127 4.60 6.32 -5.11
CA ARG A 127 5.00 7.73 -4.90
C ARG A 127 4.04 8.75 -5.53
N SER A 128 2.98 8.29 -6.20
CA SER A 128 1.98 9.14 -6.85
C SER A 128 0.80 9.45 -5.92
N VAL A 129 -0.16 10.25 -6.44
CA VAL A 129 -1.38 10.66 -5.74
C VAL A 129 -2.08 9.46 -5.13
N GLY A 130 -2.44 9.56 -3.85
CA GLY A 130 -3.13 8.49 -3.13
C GLY A 130 -2.30 7.23 -2.98
N TRP A 131 -0.99 7.36 -2.80
CA TRP A 131 -0.06 6.24 -2.61
C TRP A 131 -0.13 5.21 -3.76
N THR A 132 -0.21 5.70 -5.00
CA THR A 132 -0.23 4.86 -6.20
C THR A 132 1.14 4.78 -6.86
N THR A 133 1.37 3.76 -7.66
CA THR A 133 2.59 3.62 -8.46
C THR A 133 2.52 4.46 -9.74
N PRO A 134 3.57 5.21 -10.13
CA PRO A 134 3.64 5.90 -11.40
C PRO A 134 4.11 5.00 -12.57
N TYR A 135 4.49 3.75 -12.29
CA TYR A 135 5.17 2.87 -13.25
C TYR A 135 4.22 1.90 -13.94
N SER A 136 3.12 1.54 -13.27
CA SER A 136 2.17 0.49 -13.70
C SER A 136 0.76 0.84 -13.20
N ILE A 137 -0.21 -0.03 -13.49
CA ILE A 137 -1.55 0.05 -12.91
C ILE A 137 -1.52 -0.62 -11.53
N SER A 138 -1.02 -1.85 -11.47
CA SER A 138 -0.91 -2.66 -10.27
C SER A 138 0.38 -2.41 -9.51
N SER A 139 0.34 -2.51 -8.20
CA SER A 139 1.53 -2.51 -7.32
C SER A 139 2.15 -3.90 -7.26
N SER A 140 3.42 -3.96 -6.79
CA SER A 140 4.07 -5.23 -6.42
C SER A 140 3.32 -5.96 -5.31
N ALA A 141 3.57 -7.26 -5.13
CA ALA A 141 2.95 -8.05 -4.07
C ALA A 141 3.18 -7.41 -2.68
N ILE A 142 4.41 -6.95 -2.39
CA ILE A 142 4.73 -6.23 -1.14
C ILE A 142 3.86 -4.99 -0.98
N ASN A 143 3.81 -4.13 -2.00
CA ASN A 143 3.13 -2.85 -1.88
C ASN A 143 1.61 -2.99 -1.98
N THR A 144 1.10 -4.06 -2.59
CA THR A 144 -0.30 -4.45 -2.51
C THR A 144 -0.69 -4.77 -1.08
N TRP A 145 0.01 -5.69 -0.41
CA TRP A 145 -0.29 -6.05 0.97
C TRP A 145 -0.15 -4.87 1.94
N LEU A 146 0.90 -4.05 1.80
CA LEU A 146 1.06 -2.83 2.60
C LEU A 146 -0.14 -1.88 2.44
N GLY A 147 -0.64 -1.69 1.23
CA GLY A 147 -1.78 -0.83 0.94
C GLY A 147 -3.11 -1.39 1.44
N GLU A 148 -3.25 -2.70 1.48
CA GLU A 148 -4.47 -3.39 1.92
C GLU A 148 -4.58 -3.50 3.45
N GLU A 149 -3.46 -3.72 4.16
CA GLU A 149 -3.53 -4.13 5.56
C GLU A 149 -2.67 -3.29 6.52
N ILE A 150 -1.57 -2.69 6.04
CA ILE A 150 -0.58 -2.05 6.93
C ILE A 150 -0.71 -0.54 6.88
N ARG A 151 -1.74 0.01 7.55
CA ARG A 151 -1.90 1.46 7.74
C ARG A 151 -1.53 1.87 9.15
N ILE A 152 -0.79 2.97 9.25
CA ILE A 152 -0.42 3.56 10.53
C ILE A 152 -1.52 4.51 10.97
N ILE A 153 -2.07 4.28 12.17
CA ILE A 153 -2.93 5.23 12.87
C ILE A 153 -2.19 5.61 14.15
N GLY A 154 -1.46 6.73 14.12
CA GLY A 154 -0.54 7.07 15.20
C GLY A 154 0.30 8.28 14.91
N THR A 155 1.55 8.25 15.37
CA THR A 155 2.51 9.33 15.21
C THR A 155 3.84 8.83 14.64
N GLU A 156 4.46 9.65 13.81
CA GLU A 156 5.79 9.41 13.21
C GLU A 156 6.68 10.62 13.40
N PHE A 157 7.94 10.35 13.68
CA PHE A 157 9.01 11.32 13.71
C PHE A 157 10.12 10.93 12.73
N GLU A 158 10.60 11.90 11.93
CA GLU A 158 11.77 11.74 11.05
C GLU A 158 12.82 12.80 11.42
N ALA A 159 14.06 12.36 11.62
CA ALA A 159 15.24 13.21 11.71
C ALA A 159 16.14 12.92 10.51
N ARG A 160 16.35 13.95 9.65
CA ARG A 160 17.16 13.84 8.45
C ARG A 160 18.39 14.73 8.56
N TRP A 161 19.55 14.11 8.59
CA TRP A 161 20.82 14.80 8.45
C TRP A 161 21.03 15.18 6.98
N LEU A 162 21.25 16.48 6.73
CA LEU A 162 21.41 17.08 5.41
C LEU A 162 22.89 17.07 5.00
N GLY A 163 23.46 15.89 4.79
CA GLY A 163 24.86 15.69 4.49
C GLY A 163 25.26 16.20 3.12
N ALA A 164 24.42 15.98 2.09
CA ALA A 164 24.69 16.43 0.72
C ALA A 164 24.91 17.94 0.63
N SER A 165 24.13 18.75 1.35
CA SER A 165 24.30 20.21 1.40
C SER A 165 25.59 20.67 2.10
N ARG A 166 26.35 19.75 2.70
CA ARG A 166 27.58 19.97 3.46
C ARG A 166 28.79 19.27 2.85
N GLY A 167 28.68 18.80 1.58
CA GLY A 167 29.77 18.16 0.84
C GLY A 167 29.95 16.66 1.14
N TYR A 168 29.04 16.03 1.86
CA TYR A 168 29.06 14.57 2.06
C TYR A 168 28.35 13.83 0.93
N ALA A 169 28.55 12.52 0.85
CA ALA A 169 28.02 11.66 -0.21
C ALA A 169 26.49 11.55 -0.25
N GLY A 170 25.77 12.09 0.73
CA GLY A 170 24.31 12.05 0.73
C GLY A 170 23.69 12.40 2.07
N ASP A 171 22.37 12.27 2.12
CA ASP A 171 21.55 12.51 3.31
C ASP A 171 21.22 11.19 4.01
N LEU A 172 21.17 11.20 5.34
CA LEU A 172 20.75 10.08 6.16
C LEU A 172 19.52 10.48 6.98
N ALA A 173 18.45 9.68 6.91
CA ALA A 173 17.24 9.88 7.71
C ALA A 173 16.97 8.68 8.61
N PHE A 174 16.69 8.95 9.87
CA PHE A 174 16.05 8.02 10.80
C PHE A 174 14.55 8.34 10.83
N THR A 175 13.70 7.32 10.75
CA THR A 175 12.24 7.42 10.87
C THR A 175 11.78 6.44 11.93
N GLY A 176 10.93 6.88 12.85
CA GLY A 176 10.30 6.04 13.86
C GLY A 176 8.86 6.43 14.10
N GLY A 177 8.01 5.45 14.40
CA GLY A 177 6.60 5.68 14.68
C GLY A 177 6.04 4.75 15.73
N VAL A 178 4.98 5.23 16.40
CA VAL A 178 4.16 4.50 17.37
C VAL A 178 2.71 4.62 16.95
N TYR A 179 1.96 3.53 16.99
CA TYR A 179 0.60 3.47 16.42
C TYR A 179 -0.26 2.41 17.11
N GLY A 180 -1.57 2.49 16.94
CA GLY A 180 -2.57 1.53 17.39
C GLY A 180 -3.57 1.15 16.28
N TRP A 181 -4.69 0.50 16.65
CA TRP A 181 -5.76 0.05 15.75
C TRP A 181 -5.28 -0.89 14.64
N ASN A 182 -4.40 -1.80 14.98
CA ASN A 182 -3.66 -2.62 14.03
C ASN A 182 -3.54 -4.10 14.45
N ASP A 183 -4.26 -4.53 15.48
CA ASP A 183 -4.17 -5.91 16.00
C ASP A 183 -4.55 -6.98 14.97
N PRO A 184 -5.49 -6.77 14.02
CA PRO A 184 -5.76 -7.72 12.93
C PRO A 184 -4.71 -7.76 11.81
N ALA A 185 -3.68 -6.90 11.84
CA ALA A 185 -2.65 -6.88 10.78
C ALA A 185 -1.94 -8.23 10.67
N GLY A 186 -1.93 -8.83 9.47
CA GLY A 186 -1.44 -10.18 9.21
C GLY A 186 -2.53 -11.19 8.89
N ASP A 187 -3.82 -10.86 9.11
CA ASP A 187 -4.98 -11.68 8.77
C ASP A 187 -5.05 -11.99 7.27
N LEU A 188 -4.92 -10.97 6.42
CA LEU A 188 -5.00 -11.15 4.97
C LEU A 188 -3.89 -12.04 4.43
N ILE A 189 -2.67 -11.84 4.87
CA ILE A 189 -1.53 -12.64 4.40
C ILE A 189 -1.66 -14.10 4.83
N SER A 190 -2.23 -14.36 6.02
CA SER A 190 -2.42 -15.71 6.56
C SER A 190 -3.54 -16.48 5.88
N ILE A 191 -4.67 -15.80 5.62
CA ILE A 191 -5.86 -16.48 5.09
C ILE A 191 -5.79 -16.59 3.57
N ARG A 192 -5.31 -15.55 2.89
CA ARG A 192 -5.39 -15.40 1.45
C ARG A 192 -4.04 -15.59 0.75
N GLY A 193 -2.93 -15.35 1.47
CA GLY A 193 -1.60 -15.23 0.88
C GLY A 193 -1.43 -13.89 0.13
N TRP A 194 -0.45 -13.83 -0.75
CA TRP A 194 -0.12 -12.65 -1.52
C TRP A 194 -1.11 -12.39 -2.67
N SER A 195 -1.22 -11.13 -3.07
CA SER A 195 -1.95 -10.71 -4.27
C SER A 195 -1.22 -9.57 -4.97
N MET A 196 -1.53 -9.33 -6.23
CA MET A 196 -0.92 -8.29 -7.05
C MET A 196 -2.01 -7.43 -7.68
N ASN A 197 -2.28 -6.27 -7.10
CA ASN A 197 -3.36 -5.39 -7.53
C ASN A 197 -3.07 -3.93 -7.15
N ASP A 198 -4.04 -3.06 -7.34
CA ASP A 198 -3.96 -1.63 -7.03
C ASP A 198 -4.97 -1.19 -5.95
N ARG A 199 -5.63 -2.14 -5.30
CA ARG A 199 -6.56 -1.85 -4.20
C ARG A 199 -5.81 -1.42 -2.94
N GLN A 200 -6.44 -0.56 -2.20
CA GLN A 200 -6.05 -0.18 -0.85
C GLN A 200 -7.27 -0.28 0.05
N SER A 201 -7.08 -0.67 1.29
CA SER A 201 -8.13 -0.53 2.30
C SER A 201 -8.40 0.94 2.57
N THR A 202 -9.59 1.24 3.02
CA THR A 202 -10.01 2.55 3.48
C THR A 202 -10.21 2.54 4.99
N LEU A 203 -10.26 3.71 5.64
CA LEU A 203 -10.29 3.78 7.11
C LEU A 203 -11.57 3.19 7.71
N PHE A 204 -12.69 3.23 6.99
CA PHE A 204 -13.99 2.76 7.46
C PHE A 204 -14.57 1.62 6.62
N GLY A 205 -13.93 1.28 5.50
CA GLY A 205 -14.32 0.19 4.59
C GLY A 205 -13.48 -1.07 4.74
N GLY A 206 -13.92 -2.15 4.11
CA GLY A 206 -13.23 -3.44 4.06
C GLY A 206 -12.95 -3.92 2.64
N LEU A 207 -11.99 -4.81 2.46
CA LEU A 207 -11.64 -5.42 1.18
C LEU A 207 -12.41 -6.72 0.97
N GLY A 208 -13.62 -6.64 0.37
CA GLY A 208 -14.39 -7.81 -0.04
C GLY A 208 -14.90 -8.69 1.11
N ARG A 209 -14.90 -8.22 2.35
CA ARG A 209 -15.46 -8.90 3.51
C ARG A 209 -16.55 -8.05 4.17
N PRO A 210 -17.57 -8.65 4.77
CA PRO A 210 -18.64 -7.92 5.46
C PRO A 210 -18.19 -7.33 6.82
N ARG A 211 -16.93 -6.96 6.98
CA ARG A 211 -16.37 -6.34 8.18
C ARG A 211 -16.40 -4.82 8.04
N GLU A 212 -16.77 -4.13 9.10
CA GLU A 212 -16.89 -2.69 9.12
C GLU A 212 -15.53 -1.96 9.07
N SER A 213 -14.44 -2.59 9.55
CA SER A 213 -13.08 -2.02 9.52
C SER A 213 -12.01 -3.10 9.74
N TYR A 214 -10.86 -2.95 9.10
CA TYR A 214 -9.64 -3.74 9.38
C TYR A 214 -8.84 -3.18 10.54
N TYR A 215 -9.04 -1.90 10.89
CA TYR A 215 -8.27 -1.23 11.91
C TYR A 215 -9.03 -1.28 13.23
N ARG A 216 -8.67 -2.25 14.06
CA ARG A 216 -9.26 -2.49 15.38
C ARG A 216 -8.18 -2.55 16.44
N GLU A 217 -8.58 -2.30 17.67
CA GLU A 217 -7.75 -2.39 18.85
C GLU A 217 -8.41 -3.37 19.82
N PHE A 218 -7.67 -4.38 20.29
CA PHE A 218 -8.18 -5.40 21.19
C PHE A 218 -7.47 -5.39 22.55
N ASP A 219 -6.17 -5.10 22.57
CA ASP A 219 -5.33 -5.29 23.74
C ASP A 219 -4.72 -3.99 24.31
N GLY A 220 -4.89 -2.86 23.63
CA GLY A 220 -4.39 -1.55 24.03
C GLY A 220 -2.86 -1.42 23.93
N ARG A 221 -2.16 -2.32 23.24
CA ARG A 221 -0.70 -2.30 23.11
C ARG A 221 -0.30 -1.55 21.83
N PRO A 222 0.42 -0.42 21.94
CA PRO A 222 0.87 0.28 20.76
C PRO A 222 1.95 -0.52 20.00
N GLY A 223 1.82 -0.58 18.69
CA GLY A 223 2.85 -1.05 17.80
C GLY A 223 3.90 0.02 17.52
N TYR A 224 5.03 -0.37 16.93
CA TYR A 224 6.08 0.54 16.51
C TYR A 224 6.72 0.11 15.19
N TYR A 225 7.35 1.07 14.54
CA TYR A 225 8.30 0.82 13.46
C TYR A 225 9.48 1.78 13.56
N ALA A 226 10.59 1.34 12.99
CA ALA A 226 11.78 2.17 12.86
C ALA A 226 12.50 1.85 11.55
N GLY A 227 13.11 2.86 10.94
CA GLY A 227 13.81 2.68 9.68
C GLY A 227 14.91 3.71 9.45
N LEU A 228 15.81 3.35 8.54
CA LEU A 228 16.86 4.20 8.04
C LEU A 228 16.69 4.37 6.53
N THR A 229 16.89 5.59 6.06
CA THR A 229 16.92 5.92 4.62
C THR A 229 18.20 6.69 4.34
N TRP A 230 19.01 6.18 3.43
CA TRP A 230 20.16 6.88 2.89
C TRP A 230 19.90 7.29 1.44
N ARG A 231 20.17 8.55 1.11
CA ARG A 231 20.04 9.10 -0.25
C ARG A 231 21.37 9.70 -0.70
N HIS A 232 21.88 9.15 -1.80
CA HIS A 232 23.06 9.71 -2.49
C HIS A 232 22.56 10.57 -3.65
N HIS A 233 22.59 11.90 -3.46
CA HIS A 233 21.99 12.87 -4.37
C HIS A 233 20.52 12.45 -4.71
N GLU A 234 20.11 12.63 -5.96
CA GLU A 234 18.81 12.14 -6.45
C GLU A 234 18.91 10.76 -7.11
N MET A 235 20.13 10.23 -7.27
CA MET A 235 20.42 9.03 -8.05
C MET A 235 20.16 7.72 -7.31
N LEU A 236 20.33 7.70 -5.99
CA LEU A 236 20.27 6.45 -5.21
C LEU A 236 19.53 6.67 -3.88
N GLU A 237 18.56 5.84 -3.61
CA GLU A 237 17.92 5.74 -2.31
C GLU A 237 17.98 4.31 -1.81
N PHE A 238 18.56 4.10 -0.65
CA PHE A 238 18.48 2.85 0.11
C PHE A 238 17.58 3.04 1.32
N ARG A 239 16.73 2.07 1.62
CA ARG A 239 15.84 2.09 2.77
C ARG A 239 15.78 0.73 3.43
N ILE A 240 15.80 0.71 4.76
CA ILE A 240 15.48 -0.44 5.59
C ILE A 240 14.49 -0.02 6.67
N LEU A 241 13.51 -0.88 6.97
CA LEU A 241 12.49 -0.63 7.96
C LEU A 241 12.12 -1.92 8.68
N ARG A 242 12.00 -1.84 10.00
CA ARG A 242 11.46 -2.88 10.89
C ARG A 242 10.10 -2.44 11.40
N TYR A 243 9.12 -3.35 11.40
CA TYR A 243 7.75 -3.21 11.87
C TYR A 243 7.42 -4.28 12.89
N ASP A 244 6.72 -3.93 13.97
CA ASP A 244 6.13 -4.85 14.96
C ASP A 244 4.85 -4.20 15.51
N ASN A 245 3.69 -4.80 15.27
CA ASN A 245 2.44 -4.29 15.81
C ASN A 245 2.27 -4.58 17.32
N ARG A 246 3.07 -5.44 17.90
CA ARG A 246 3.07 -5.83 19.32
C ARG A 246 1.73 -6.36 19.85
N ALA A 247 0.78 -6.66 18.97
CA ALA A 247 -0.50 -7.22 19.39
C ALA A 247 -0.30 -8.45 20.27
N ASP A 248 -1.18 -8.65 21.24
CA ASP A 248 -1.29 -9.90 21.98
C ASP A 248 -1.98 -10.95 21.11
N PRO A 249 -1.27 -11.95 20.59
CA PRO A 249 -1.88 -12.93 19.72
C PRO A 249 -2.92 -13.82 20.42
N GLY A 250 -3.00 -13.79 21.76
CA GLY A 250 -4.06 -14.43 22.54
C GLY A 250 -5.30 -13.56 22.73
N ALA A 251 -5.26 -12.26 22.39
CA ALA A 251 -6.41 -11.40 22.55
C ALA A 251 -7.48 -11.68 21.47
N THR A 252 -8.73 -11.77 21.90
CA THR A 252 -9.87 -12.07 21.05
C THR A 252 -11.00 -11.09 21.27
N SER A 253 -11.84 -10.90 20.24
CA SER A 253 -13.16 -10.28 20.34
C SER A 253 -14.23 -11.31 19.96
N THR A 254 -15.51 -10.92 19.98
CA THR A 254 -16.64 -11.82 19.63
C THR A 254 -16.49 -12.45 18.23
N TYR A 255 -15.79 -11.80 17.31
CA TYR A 255 -15.72 -12.22 15.89
C TYR A 255 -14.30 -12.19 15.31
N ASP A 256 -13.31 -11.74 16.07
CA ASP A 256 -11.96 -11.52 15.57
C ASP A 256 -10.88 -11.86 16.61
N GLN A 257 -9.67 -12.12 16.12
CA GLN A 257 -8.48 -12.39 16.91
C GLN A 257 -7.40 -11.39 16.58
N ALA A 258 -6.56 -11.08 17.55
CA ALA A 258 -5.37 -10.27 17.33
C ALA A 258 -4.27 -11.12 16.65
N TRP A 259 -3.61 -10.51 15.66
CA TRP A 259 -2.47 -11.10 14.96
C TRP A 259 -1.22 -10.33 15.31
N ARG A 260 -0.21 -10.99 15.89
CA ARG A 260 1.09 -10.35 16.10
C ARG A 260 1.93 -10.45 14.84
N THR A 261 2.08 -9.34 14.15
CA THR A 261 2.80 -9.25 12.88
C THR A 261 4.09 -8.47 13.02
N GLN A 262 5.17 -9.07 12.54
CA GLN A 262 6.51 -8.52 12.54
C GLN A 262 7.17 -8.73 11.18
N PHE A 263 7.79 -7.68 10.61
CA PHE A 263 8.57 -7.83 9.39
C PHE A 263 9.72 -6.84 9.29
N THR A 264 10.68 -7.17 8.42
CA THR A 264 11.72 -6.26 7.94
C THR A 264 11.55 -6.10 6.44
N SER A 265 11.56 -4.87 5.97
CA SER A 265 11.57 -4.51 4.55
C SER A 265 12.85 -3.74 4.24
N ALA A 266 13.53 -4.12 3.16
CA ALA A 266 14.70 -3.40 2.66
C ALA A 266 14.58 -3.21 1.15
N GLY A 267 15.09 -2.09 0.64
CA GLY A 267 15.03 -1.85 -0.80
C GLY A 267 15.98 -0.75 -1.25
N VAL A 268 16.18 -0.73 -2.56
CA VAL A 268 17.01 0.24 -3.26
C VAL A 268 16.25 0.79 -4.46
N ARG A 269 16.40 2.08 -4.69
CA ARG A 269 15.95 2.77 -5.91
C ARG A 269 17.13 3.48 -6.52
N VAL A 270 17.35 3.24 -7.82
CA VAL A 270 18.45 3.81 -8.59
C VAL A 270 17.87 4.56 -9.79
N GLU A 271 18.24 5.82 -9.93
CA GLU A 271 17.89 6.72 -11.04
C GLU A 271 19.17 7.35 -11.55
N PRO A 272 19.90 6.66 -12.44
CA PRO A 272 21.20 7.13 -12.93
C PRO A 272 21.06 8.38 -13.79
N ASP A 273 19.89 8.60 -14.36
CA ASP A 273 19.49 9.78 -15.13
C ASP A 273 17.96 9.97 -15.05
N ASP A 274 17.44 11.01 -15.71
CA ASP A 274 16.01 11.34 -15.72
C ASP A 274 15.13 10.32 -16.49
N HIS A 275 15.74 9.32 -17.12
CA HIS A 275 15.05 8.38 -17.98
C HIS A 275 14.89 7.00 -17.37
N TRP A 276 15.87 6.54 -16.60
CA TRP A 276 15.89 5.20 -16.06
C TRP A 276 15.54 5.18 -14.57
N THR A 277 14.73 4.23 -14.19
CA THR A 277 14.44 3.90 -12.78
C THR A 277 14.56 2.39 -12.58
N LEU A 278 15.39 1.98 -11.65
CA LEU A 278 15.48 0.62 -11.13
C LEU A 278 15.04 0.63 -9.67
N ILE A 279 14.10 -0.24 -9.31
CA ILE A 279 13.67 -0.45 -7.93
C ILE A 279 13.77 -1.93 -7.61
N SER A 280 14.38 -2.26 -6.49
CA SER A 280 14.30 -3.59 -5.89
C SER A 280 13.92 -3.45 -4.43
N GLN A 281 12.98 -4.26 -3.97
CA GLN A 281 12.55 -4.29 -2.57
C GLN A 281 12.32 -5.73 -2.17
N ALA A 282 12.73 -6.09 -0.95
CA ALA A 282 12.50 -7.37 -0.34
C ALA A 282 11.88 -7.19 1.05
N MET A 283 11.05 -8.14 1.44
CA MET A 283 10.38 -8.18 2.73
C MET A 283 10.35 -9.61 3.24
N GLN A 284 10.55 -9.75 4.55
CA GLN A 284 10.34 -11.01 5.26
C GLN A 284 9.76 -10.76 6.64
N GLY A 285 8.88 -11.64 7.08
CA GLY A 285 8.22 -11.49 8.35
C GLY A 285 7.50 -12.74 8.81
N ARG A 286 6.75 -12.57 9.87
CA ARG A 286 5.84 -13.58 10.41
C ARG A 286 4.61 -12.92 11.02
N THR A 287 3.51 -13.66 11.04
CA THR A 287 2.32 -13.32 11.80
C THR A 287 1.89 -14.54 12.61
N ILE A 288 1.42 -14.32 13.85
CA ILE A 288 1.04 -15.38 14.78
C ILE A 288 -0.26 -15.03 15.49
N ILE A 289 -1.07 -16.06 15.79
CA ILE A 289 -2.18 -16.01 16.76
C ILE A 289 -2.05 -17.16 17.74
N GLY A 290 -2.74 -17.07 18.88
CA GLY A 290 -2.67 -18.04 19.97
C GLY A 290 -1.83 -17.57 21.16
N PRO A 291 -1.97 -18.21 22.33
CA PRO A 291 -1.32 -17.80 23.57
C PRO A 291 0.22 -17.76 23.45
N LEU A 292 0.86 -16.74 24.02
CA LEU A 292 2.32 -16.60 23.99
C LEU A 292 3.04 -17.59 24.93
N ASP A 293 2.36 -17.99 25.99
CA ASP A 293 2.84 -18.94 26.99
C ASP A 293 2.61 -20.41 26.61
N GLU A 294 1.81 -20.65 25.57
CA GLU A 294 1.52 -21.97 25.01
C GLU A 294 1.96 -22.05 23.53
N PRO A 295 3.28 -22.10 23.25
CA PRO A 295 3.79 -22.06 21.86
C PRO A 295 3.30 -23.18 20.98
N ASP A 296 2.86 -24.30 21.57
CA ASP A 296 2.33 -25.47 20.82
C ASP A 296 0.89 -25.23 20.35
N GLU A 297 0.19 -24.26 20.92
CA GLU A 297 -1.16 -23.84 20.52
C GLU A 297 -1.15 -22.64 19.55
N GLN A 298 0.03 -22.16 19.15
CA GLN A 298 0.14 -21.03 18.23
C GLN A 298 0.04 -21.46 16.77
N TYR A 299 -0.78 -20.77 16.02
CA TYR A 299 -0.66 -20.71 14.56
C TYR A 299 0.42 -19.69 14.19
N ALA A 300 1.29 -20.05 13.26
CA ALA A 300 2.35 -19.18 12.78
C ALA A 300 2.48 -19.26 11.25
N GLU A 301 2.39 -18.10 10.60
CA GLU A 301 2.63 -17.94 9.17
C GLU A 301 3.89 -17.11 8.95
N TYR A 302 4.89 -17.68 8.30
CA TYR A 302 6.08 -16.98 7.82
C TYR A 302 5.86 -16.54 6.39
N PHE A 303 6.20 -15.30 6.09
CA PHE A 303 6.01 -14.73 4.76
C PHE A 303 7.27 -14.02 4.26
N ARG A 304 7.48 -14.06 2.95
CA ARG A 304 8.53 -13.35 2.24
C ARG A 304 8.08 -12.96 0.84
N SER A 305 8.59 -11.84 0.39
CA SER A 305 8.40 -11.41 -1.00
C SER A 305 9.53 -10.47 -1.42
N TRP A 306 9.82 -10.43 -2.71
CA TRP A 306 10.70 -9.46 -3.30
C TRP A 306 10.26 -9.13 -4.72
N PHE A 307 10.63 -7.96 -5.19
CA PHE A 307 10.44 -7.58 -6.59
C PHE A 307 11.63 -6.80 -7.14
N VAL A 308 11.74 -6.82 -8.47
CA VAL A 308 12.61 -5.95 -9.27
C VAL A 308 11.77 -5.28 -10.32
N LEU A 309 11.85 -3.95 -10.40
CA LEU A 309 11.16 -3.12 -11.37
C LEU A 309 12.19 -2.31 -12.15
N LEU A 310 12.13 -2.38 -13.46
CA LEU A 310 12.88 -1.55 -14.39
C LEU A 310 11.91 -0.70 -15.20
N SER A 311 12.10 0.61 -15.20
CA SER A 311 11.29 1.54 -15.96
C SER A 311 12.17 2.49 -16.76
N ARG A 312 11.76 2.77 -18.01
CA ARG A 312 12.41 3.77 -18.85
C ARG A 312 11.38 4.72 -19.45
N GLN A 313 11.73 6.01 -19.45
CA GLN A 313 10.91 7.08 -20.02
C GLN A 313 11.58 7.68 -21.26
N TRP A 314 10.80 7.90 -22.33
CA TRP A 314 11.19 8.57 -23.56
C TRP A 314 10.16 9.67 -23.85
N GLY A 315 10.44 10.88 -23.40
CA GLY A 315 9.47 11.96 -23.50
C GLY A 315 8.14 11.59 -22.84
N PRO A 316 6.99 11.56 -23.58
CA PRO A 316 5.69 11.21 -23.01
C PRO A 316 5.46 9.70 -22.80
N LEU A 317 6.32 8.85 -23.38
CA LEU A 317 6.20 7.39 -23.31
C LEU A 317 7.03 6.83 -22.16
N ARG A 318 6.46 5.92 -21.39
CA ARG A 318 7.16 5.12 -20.36
C ARG A 318 6.88 3.65 -20.57
N ALA A 319 7.91 2.83 -20.54
CA ALA A 319 7.80 1.37 -20.47
C ALA A 319 8.32 0.88 -19.14
N THR A 320 7.65 -0.10 -18.55
CA THR A 320 8.00 -0.72 -17.28
C THR A 320 7.90 -2.22 -17.35
N LEU A 321 8.89 -2.90 -16.78
CA LEU A 321 8.94 -4.33 -16.53
C LEU A 321 9.09 -4.54 -15.02
N ARG A 322 8.27 -5.38 -14.41
CA ARG A 322 8.41 -5.81 -13.02
C ARG A 322 8.29 -7.30 -12.91
N HIS A 323 9.17 -7.90 -12.12
CA HIS A 323 9.10 -9.29 -11.69
C HIS A 323 8.95 -9.34 -10.17
N ASP A 324 7.96 -10.10 -9.71
CA ASP A 324 7.64 -10.34 -8.31
C ASP A 324 7.85 -11.82 -7.96
N HIS A 325 8.33 -12.10 -6.77
CA HIS A 325 8.31 -13.44 -6.16
C HIS A 325 7.78 -13.32 -4.75
N PHE A 326 6.93 -14.27 -4.35
CA PHE A 326 6.31 -14.27 -3.04
C PHE A 326 6.09 -15.70 -2.52
N SER A 327 6.13 -15.85 -1.20
CA SER A 327 5.75 -17.10 -0.56
C SER A 327 5.26 -16.87 0.86
N THR A 328 4.42 -17.80 1.33
CA THR A 328 4.08 -17.98 2.73
C THR A 328 4.36 -19.42 3.15
N HIS A 329 4.61 -19.63 4.42
CA HIS A 329 4.84 -20.95 5.00
C HIS A 329 4.23 -21.03 6.39
N GLN A 330 3.22 -21.91 6.51
CA GLN A 330 2.58 -22.21 7.76
C GLN A 330 3.42 -23.20 8.56
N ALA A 331 3.95 -22.76 9.70
CA ALA A 331 4.82 -23.60 10.54
C ALA A 331 4.02 -24.55 11.45
N ARG A 332 2.82 -24.12 11.88
CA ARG A 332 1.91 -24.92 12.72
C ARG A 332 0.47 -24.60 12.35
N SER A 333 -0.37 -25.61 12.32
CA SER A 333 -1.82 -25.49 12.14
C SER A 333 -2.53 -26.49 13.05
N GLU A 334 -3.38 -25.99 13.91
CA GLU A 334 -4.28 -26.81 14.70
C GLU A 334 -5.65 -27.03 14.03
N TYR A 335 -5.94 -26.29 12.98
CA TYR A 335 -7.28 -26.22 12.38
C TYR A 335 -7.58 -27.27 11.30
N GLY A 336 -6.80 -28.34 11.22
CA GLY A 336 -7.17 -29.55 10.46
C GLY A 336 -7.45 -29.41 8.96
N GLY A 337 -7.04 -28.28 8.36
CA GLY A 337 -7.16 -28.01 6.91
C GLY A 337 -5.82 -28.12 6.17
N PRO A 338 -5.81 -28.00 4.83
CA PRO A 338 -4.58 -27.89 4.09
C PRO A 338 -3.83 -26.60 4.52
N PRO A 339 -2.48 -26.66 4.60
CA PRO A 339 -1.69 -25.49 4.98
C PRO A 339 -1.93 -24.33 4.01
N THR A 340 -1.92 -23.10 4.52
CA THR A 340 -2.10 -21.89 3.71
C THR A 340 -0.84 -21.48 2.95
N ASN A 341 0.12 -22.39 2.80
CA ASN A 341 1.35 -22.17 2.06
C ASN A 341 1.04 -21.62 0.66
N ASP A 342 1.55 -20.46 0.38
CA ASP A 342 1.47 -19.79 -0.91
C ASP A 342 2.88 -19.68 -1.49
N ASP A 343 3.04 -20.01 -2.76
CA ASP A 343 4.31 -19.82 -3.48
C ASP A 343 3.99 -19.36 -4.90
N GLY A 344 4.63 -18.29 -5.33
CA GLY A 344 4.35 -17.78 -6.66
C GLY A 344 5.29 -16.70 -7.14
N HIS A 345 5.10 -16.37 -8.40
CA HIS A 345 5.80 -15.28 -9.07
C HIS A 345 4.87 -14.56 -10.05
N GLY A 346 5.16 -13.30 -10.30
CA GLY A 346 4.42 -12.47 -11.22
C GLY A 346 5.33 -11.73 -12.18
N LEU A 347 4.83 -11.51 -13.40
CA LEU A 347 5.46 -10.65 -14.39
C LEU A 347 4.46 -9.57 -14.79
N THR A 348 4.89 -8.30 -14.75
CA THR A 348 4.09 -7.15 -15.15
C THR A 348 4.83 -6.37 -16.23
N LEU A 349 4.15 -6.14 -17.37
CA LEU A 349 4.60 -5.24 -18.43
C LEU A 349 3.61 -4.07 -18.49
N ALA A 350 4.10 -2.83 -18.45
CA ALA A 350 3.25 -1.66 -18.58
C ALA A 350 3.85 -0.66 -19.56
N LEU A 351 2.95 -0.08 -20.39
CA LEU A 351 3.25 1.04 -21.27
C LEU A 351 2.32 2.19 -20.91
N SER A 352 2.88 3.36 -20.68
CA SER A 352 2.07 4.56 -20.45
C SER A 352 2.46 5.68 -21.40
N TYR A 353 1.47 6.45 -21.83
CA TYR A 353 1.65 7.60 -22.71
C TYR A 353 0.89 8.81 -22.15
N GLU A 354 1.57 9.93 -22.03
CA GLU A 354 1.01 11.19 -21.54
C GLU A 354 0.53 12.09 -22.69
N PHE A 355 -0.79 12.35 -22.73
CA PHE A 355 -1.43 13.26 -23.69
C PHE A 355 -1.59 14.65 -23.07
N GLY A 356 -0.50 15.41 -23.00
CA GLY A 356 -0.50 16.71 -22.33
C GLY A 356 -0.55 16.61 -20.80
N PRO A 357 -0.98 17.68 -20.09
CA PRO A 357 -0.79 17.79 -18.63
C PRO A 357 -1.77 16.95 -17.81
N HIS A 358 -2.88 16.51 -18.39
CA HIS A 358 -3.98 15.91 -17.62
C HIS A 358 -4.28 14.46 -17.99
N TRP A 359 -4.04 14.06 -19.21
CA TRP A 359 -4.45 12.75 -19.70
C TRP A 359 -3.27 11.79 -19.84
N GLN A 360 -3.49 10.56 -19.40
CA GLN A 360 -2.54 9.45 -19.55
C GLN A 360 -3.30 8.19 -19.98
N ALA A 361 -2.82 7.50 -21.01
CA ALA A 361 -3.21 6.12 -21.28
C ALA A 361 -2.18 5.18 -20.67
N VAL A 362 -2.64 4.07 -20.11
CA VAL A 362 -1.76 3.00 -19.58
C VAL A 362 -2.29 1.66 -20.05
N GLY A 363 -1.47 0.90 -20.79
CA GLY A 363 -1.69 -0.51 -21.04
C GLY A 363 -0.86 -1.34 -20.08
N GLU A 364 -1.46 -2.32 -19.44
CA GLU A 364 -0.76 -3.26 -18.55
C GLU A 364 -1.13 -4.69 -18.88
N TRP A 365 -0.14 -5.54 -19.00
CA TRP A 365 -0.26 -6.98 -19.01
C TRP A 365 0.38 -7.53 -17.73
N GLN A 366 -0.34 -8.41 -17.06
CA GLN A 366 0.10 -9.04 -15.83
C GLN A 366 -0.16 -10.53 -15.91
N GLN A 367 0.84 -11.34 -15.57
CA GLN A 367 0.71 -12.78 -15.43
C GLN A 367 1.22 -13.18 -14.04
N VAL A 368 0.44 -14.00 -13.34
CA VAL A 368 0.80 -14.55 -12.03
C VAL A 368 0.67 -16.06 -12.08
N HIS A 369 1.73 -16.73 -11.65
CA HIS A 369 1.70 -18.16 -11.40
C HIS A 369 1.81 -18.39 -9.89
N SER A 370 0.88 -19.18 -9.32
CA SER A 370 0.88 -19.43 -7.87
C SER A 370 0.42 -20.84 -7.53
N SER A 371 1.02 -21.40 -6.49
CA SER A 371 0.63 -22.67 -5.84
C SER A 371 0.02 -22.34 -4.47
N PHE A 372 -1.22 -22.76 -4.23
CA PHE A 372 -1.95 -22.49 -3.00
C PHE A 372 -2.84 -23.69 -2.61
N PRO A 373 -2.42 -24.52 -1.63
CA PRO A 373 -3.12 -25.74 -1.24
C PRO A 373 -4.60 -25.61 -0.90
N PRO A 374 -5.07 -24.51 -0.27
CA PRO A 374 -6.50 -24.36 0.02
C PRO A 374 -7.43 -24.37 -1.20
N ARG A 375 -6.91 -24.17 -2.42
CA ARG A 375 -7.71 -24.32 -3.66
C ARG A 375 -8.33 -25.70 -3.81
N ALA A 376 -7.67 -26.74 -3.27
CA ALA A 376 -8.19 -28.10 -3.29
C ALA A 376 -9.55 -28.22 -2.57
N LEU A 377 -9.83 -27.41 -1.54
CA LEU A 377 -11.13 -27.36 -0.86
C LEU A 377 -12.25 -26.82 -1.75
N MET A 378 -11.91 -26.09 -2.82
CA MET A 378 -12.84 -25.57 -3.82
C MET A 378 -12.86 -26.42 -5.10
N ALA A 379 -12.26 -27.60 -5.08
CA ALA A 379 -12.08 -28.48 -6.23
C ALA A 379 -11.30 -27.80 -7.39
N LEU A 380 -10.39 -26.88 -7.08
CA LEU A 380 -9.53 -26.20 -8.05
C LEU A 380 -8.11 -26.80 -8.02
N PRO A 381 -7.34 -26.69 -9.11
CA PRO A 381 -5.92 -27.04 -9.11
C PRO A 381 -5.15 -26.21 -8.08
N ILE A 382 -4.22 -26.82 -7.36
CA ILE A 382 -3.35 -26.14 -6.39
C ILE A 382 -2.46 -25.10 -7.11
N GLY A 383 -1.84 -25.49 -8.23
CA GLY A 383 -1.07 -24.61 -9.10
C GLY A 383 -1.92 -24.03 -10.22
N ILE A 384 -1.92 -22.72 -10.37
CA ILE A 384 -2.65 -22.02 -11.45
C ILE A 384 -1.78 -20.91 -12.04
N SER A 385 -2.10 -20.55 -13.29
CA SER A 385 -1.63 -19.33 -13.94
C SER A 385 -2.83 -18.44 -14.22
N GLU A 386 -2.70 -17.16 -13.91
CA GLU A 386 -3.71 -16.14 -14.14
C GLU A 386 -3.11 -15.04 -15.01
N THR A 387 -3.88 -14.49 -15.92
CA THR A 387 -3.45 -13.41 -16.80
C THR A 387 -4.49 -12.30 -16.80
N GLN A 388 -4.03 -11.06 -16.78
CA GLN A 388 -4.90 -9.89 -16.86
C GLN A 388 -4.30 -8.85 -17.80
N PHE A 389 -5.15 -8.34 -18.70
CA PHE A 389 -4.89 -7.15 -19.49
C PHE A 389 -5.74 -6.01 -18.99
N GLN A 390 -5.15 -4.85 -18.83
CA GLN A 390 -5.85 -3.63 -18.49
C GLN A 390 -5.43 -2.52 -19.46
N PHE A 391 -6.40 -1.82 -20.02
CA PHE A 391 -6.18 -0.56 -20.71
C PHE A 391 -6.89 0.55 -19.92
N SER A 392 -6.13 1.48 -19.39
CA SER A 392 -6.59 2.54 -18.51
C SER A 392 -6.48 3.89 -19.18
N ALA A 393 -7.59 4.64 -19.21
CA ALA A 393 -7.61 6.07 -19.50
C ALA A 393 -7.67 6.83 -18.17
N ARG A 394 -6.65 7.62 -17.87
CA ARG A 394 -6.49 8.36 -16.63
C ARG A 394 -6.60 9.85 -16.85
N TYR A 395 -7.43 10.50 -16.05
CA TYR A 395 -7.46 11.95 -15.94
C TYR A 395 -6.81 12.37 -14.61
N ARG A 396 -5.80 13.23 -14.70
CA ARG A 396 -5.08 13.77 -13.52
C ARG A 396 -5.21 15.27 -13.51
N PHE A 397 -5.45 15.84 -12.35
CA PHE A 397 -5.41 17.28 -12.17
C PHE A 397 -4.62 17.66 -10.94
N LYS A 398 -4.07 18.87 -10.98
CA LYS A 398 -3.41 19.53 -9.85
C LYS A 398 -3.84 20.98 -9.85
N LEU A 399 -4.49 21.38 -8.77
CA LEU A 399 -4.91 22.76 -8.52
C LEU A 399 -4.09 23.26 -7.34
N GLN A 400 -3.37 24.34 -7.55
CA GLN A 400 -2.66 25.09 -6.52
C GLN A 400 -3.30 26.47 -6.44
N ARG A 401 -3.85 26.80 -5.30
CA ARG A 401 -4.43 28.11 -5.02
C ARG A 401 -3.89 28.65 -3.71
#